data_3bc30eaf34a44e12ff2f0f263a517e52
#
_entry.id   3bc30eaf34a44e12ff2f0f263a517e52
#
_cell.length_a   1.000
_cell.length_b   1.000
_cell.length_c   1.000
_cell.angle_alpha   90.00
_cell.angle_beta   90.00
_cell.angle_gamma   90.00
#
_symmetry.space_group_name_H-M   'P 1'
#
loop_
_entity.id
_entity.type
_entity.pdbx_description
1 polymer ?
#
loop_
_entity_poly.entity_id
_entity_poly.type
_entity_poly.pdbx_seq_one_letter_code
_entity_poly.pdbx_strand_id
1 'polypeptide(L)'
;MASLATKVKLYCEANSKTVDFTKDVLLQNDSDGKGDYIKEWNVSGLDKPTDDQLAAQETAANTEEKNNQVRATRRAAYGDIGDQLDEIYKDIDAWKTRIKAIKDANPKS
;
A
#
# COMPACT_ATOMS: atom_id res chain seq x y z
N MET A 1 7.31 1.94 10.77
CA MET A 1 8.38 1.70 9.80
C MET A 1 7.84 0.86 8.64
N ALA A 2 8.10 1.27 7.41
CA ALA A 2 7.60 0.58 6.23
C ALA A 2 8.29 -0.76 6.02
N SER A 3 7.59 -1.72 5.43
CA SER A 3 8.15 -3.04 5.11
C SER A 3 9.14 -2.94 3.96
N LEU A 4 10.08 -3.89 3.90
CA LEU A 4 11.04 -3.98 2.81
C LEU A 4 10.33 -4.17 1.46
N ALA A 5 9.27 -4.98 1.42
CA ALA A 5 8.49 -5.21 0.20
C ALA A 5 7.93 -3.89 -0.37
N THR A 6 7.37 -3.02 0.46
CA THR A 6 6.85 -1.73 0.02
C THR A 6 7.95 -0.83 -0.53
N LYS A 7 9.11 -0.77 0.14
CA LYS A 7 10.27 0.00 -0.31
C LYS A 7 10.79 -0.49 -1.66
N VAL A 8 10.91 -1.80 -1.84
CA VAL A 8 11.35 -2.41 -3.10
C VAL A 8 10.35 -2.11 -4.22
N LYS A 9 9.07 -2.23 -3.95
CA LYS A 9 8.02 -1.91 -4.92
C LYS A 9 8.15 -0.45 -5.39
N LEU A 10 8.28 0.49 -4.47
CA LEU A 10 8.39 1.91 -4.81
C LEU A 10 9.69 2.23 -5.54
N TYR A 11 10.80 1.58 -5.17
CA TYR A 11 12.06 1.71 -5.89
C TYR A 11 11.91 1.27 -7.35
N CYS A 12 11.27 0.14 -7.58
CA CYS A 12 11.04 -0.37 -8.94
C CYS A 12 10.11 0.58 -9.73
N GLU A 13 9.04 1.05 -9.13
CA GLU A 13 8.10 1.99 -9.77
C GLU A 13 8.78 3.31 -10.11
N ALA A 14 9.65 3.82 -9.24
CA ALA A 14 10.41 5.05 -9.50
C ALA A 14 11.35 4.92 -10.70
N ASN A 15 11.74 3.68 -11.05
CA ASN A 15 12.57 3.37 -12.21
C ASN A 15 11.75 2.80 -13.38
N SER A 16 10.44 3.01 -13.37
CA SER A 16 9.50 2.55 -14.42
C SER A 16 9.49 1.03 -14.60
N LYS A 17 9.67 0.27 -13.51
CA LYS A 17 9.63 -1.19 -13.49
C LYS A 17 8.48 -1.67 -12.61
N THR A 18 7.88 -2.79 -13.01
CA THR A 18 6.91 -3.50 -12.19
C THR A 18 7.62 -4.70 -11.58
N VAL A 19 7.48 -4.88 -10.26
CA VAL A 19 8.11 -5.98 -9.55
C VAL A 19 7.13 -7.13 -9.32
N ASP A 20 7.59 -8.35 -9.56
CA ASP A 20 6.88 -9.57 -9.19
C ASP A 20 7.66 -10.28 -8.10
N PHE A 21 7.13 -10.27 -6.88
CA PHE A 21 7.80 -10.87 -5.71
C PHE A 21 7.86 -12.39 -5.75
N THR A 22 7.25 -13.04 -6.74
CA THR A 22 7.33 -14.49 -6.91
C THR A 22 8.42 -14.90 -7.91
N LYS A 23 8.84 -13.99 -8.79
CA LYS A 23 9.81 -14.27 -9.88
C LYS A 23 11.01 -13.33 -9.89
N ASP A 24 10.74 -12.02 -9.78
CA ASP A 24 11.77 -11.00 -9.99
C ASP A 24 12.58 -10.72 -8.74
N VAL A 25 11.95 -10.75 -7.59
CA VAL A 25 12.57 -10.45 -6.29
C VAL A 25 12.12 -11.47 -5.26
N LEU A 26 13.08 -12.06 -4.57
CA LEU A 26 12.80 -12.96 -3.45
C LEU A 26 13.29 -12.30 -2.17
N LEU A 27 12.35 -12.04 -1.25
CA LEU A 27 12.65 -11.54 0.09
C LEU A 27 12.66 -12.69 1.08
N GLN A 28 13.51 -12.59 2.10
CA GLN A 28 13.61 -13.62 3.13
C GLN A 28 13.87 -12.98 4.49
N ASN A 29 13.34 -13.63 5.53
CA ASN A 29 13.61 -13.31 6.92
C ASN A 29 14.06 -14.60 7.61
N ASP A 30 15.28 -14.60 8.15
CA ASP A 30 15.86 -15.79 8.79
C ASP A 30 15.52 -15.89 10.28
N SER A 31 14.66 -15.01 10.79
CA SER A 31 14.27 -14.95 12.20
C SER A 31 15.46 -14.75 13.14
N ASP A 32 16.46 -13.99 12.68
CA ASP A 32 17.70 -13.72 13.42
C ASP A 32 17.72 -12.31 14.07
N GLY A 33 16.60 -11.61 14.03
CA GLY A 33 16.49 -10.24 14.53
C GLY A 33 16.97 -9.16 13.58
N LYS A 34 17.47 -9.52 12.40
CA LYS A 34 17.95 -8.56 11.39
C LYS A 34 16.87 -8.10 10.42
N GLY A 35 15.69 -8.74 10.46
CA GLY A 35 14.56 -8.41 9.61
C GLY A 35 14.64 -9.02 8.22
N ASP A 36 13.82 -8.50 7.31
CA ASP A 36 13.74 -8.97 5.93
C ASP A 36 14.95 -8.48 5.11
N TYR A 37 15.36 -9.29 4.16
CA TYR A 37 16.41 -8.92 3.21
C TYR A 37 16.08 -9.46 1.82
N ILE A 38 16.75 -8.89 0.79
CA ILE A 38 16.60 -9.36 -0.59
C ILE A 38 17.52 -10.57 -0.77
N LYS A 39 16.92 -11.76 -0.92
CA LYS A 39 17.65 -13.00 -1.17
C LYS A 39 18.07 -13.13 -2.63
N GLU A 40 17.17 -12.80 -3.56
CA GLU A 40 17.41 -12.84 -4.99
C GLU A 40 16.87 -11.59 -5.67
N TRP A 41 17.59 -11.12 -6.67
CA TRP A 41 17.20 -9.96 -7.48
C TRP A 41 17.36 -10.30 -8.96
N ASN A 42 16.25 -10.37 -9.67
CA ASN A 42 16.20 -10.74 -11.09
C ASN A 42 15.40 -9.72 -11.92
N VAL A 43 15.36 -8.47 -11.48
CA VAL A 43 14.65 -7.42 -12.23
C VAL A 43 15.50 -7.01 -13.42
N SER A 44 14.96 -7.22 -14.64
CA SER A 44 15.67 -6.93 -15.88
C SER A 44 15.85 -5.42 -16.06
N GLY A 45 17.07 -4.99 -16.34
CA GLY A 45 17.38 -3.59 -16.62
C GLY A 45 17.43 -2.68 -15.40
N LEU A 46 17.39 -3.22 -14.18
CA LEU A 46 17.46 -2.46 -12.95
C LEU A 46 18.34 -3.19 -11.93
N ASP A 47 19.33 -2.50 -11.39
CA ASP A 47 20.23 -3.07 -10.40
C ASP A 47 19.54 -3.18 -9.03
N LYS A 48 20.00 -4.15 -8.23
CA LYS A 48 19.55 -4.32 -6.85
C LYS A 48 19.76 -3.01 -6.08
N PRO A 49 18.73 -2.52 -5.34
CA PRO A 49 18.89 -1.29 -4.58
C PRO A 49 19.88 -1.43 -3.44
N THR A 50 20.62 -0.35 -3.16
CA THR A 50 21.46 -0.25 -1.98
C THR A 50 20.61 0.08 -0.75
N ASP A 51 21.20 -0.06 0.44
CA ASP A 51 20.51 0.32 1.67
C ASP A 51 20.12 1.81 1.66
N ASP A 52 20.96 2.68 1.11
CA ASP A 52 20.67 4.09 0.98
C ASP A 52 19.49 4.36 0.03
N GLN A 53 19.41 3.63 -1.08
CA GLN A 53 18.29 3.73 -2.01
C GLN A 53 16.97 3.27 -1.38
N LEU A 54 17.00 2.21 -0.59
CA LEU A 54 15.84 1.74 0.16
C LEU A 54 15.46 2.74 1.26
N ALA A 55 16.42 3.30 1.97
CA ALA A 55 16.16 4.33 2.98
C ALA A 55 15.51 5.57 2.37
N ALA A 56 15.87 5.93 1.14
CA ALA A 56 15.25 7.06 0.43
C ALA A 56 13.76 6.83 0.15
N GLN A 57 13.29 5.59 0.14
CA GLN A 57 11.88 5.25 -0.06
C GLN A 57 11.08 5.14 1.26
N GLU A 58 11.74 5.30 2.42
CA GLU A 58 11.09 5.08 3.72
C GLU A 58 9.86 5.97 3.92
N THR A 59 9.96 7.26 3.67
CA THR A 59 8.86 8.20 3.85
C THR A 59 7.70 7.89 2.90
N ALA A 60 8.01 7.67 1.61
CA ALA A 60 7.00 7.33 0.61
C ALA A 60 6.33 5.99 0.93
N ALA A 61 7.10 5.00 1.38
CA ALA A 61 6.59 3.69 1.77
C ALA A 61 5.68 3.76 2.99
N ASN A 62 6.05 4.56 4.00
CA ASN A 62 5.20 4.78 5.18
C ASN A 62 3.88 5.44 4.79
N THR A 63 3.90 6.42 3.89
CA THR A 63 2.70 7.08 3.37
C THR A 63 1.83 6.10 2.58
N GLU A 64 2.42 5.27 1.74
CA GLU A 64 1.72 4.25 0.97
C GLU A 64 0.99 3.26 1.89
N GLU A 65 1.67 2.74 2.91
CA GLU A 65 1.07 1.79 3.86
C GLU A 65 -0.03 2.43 4.68
N LYS A 66 0.16 3.68 5.11
CA LYS A 66 -0.87 4.44 5.83
C LYS A 66 -2.11 4.64 4.97
N ASN A 67 -1.94 5.04 3.70
CA ASN A 67 -3.05 5.24 2.78
C ASN A 67 -3.78 3.93 2.48
N ASN A 68 -3.07 2.81 2.39
CA ASN A 68 -3.68 1.49 2.22
C ASN A 68 -4.55 1.13 3.44
N GLN A 69 -4.10 1.43 4.66
CA GLN A 69 -4.90 1.24 5.86
C GLN A 69 -6.14 2.12 5.87
N VAL A 70 -6.02 3.39 5.47
CA VAL A 70 -7.15 4.31 5.35
C VAL A 70 -8.17 3.80 4.35
N ARG A 71 -7.73 3.31 3.19
CA ARG A 71 -8.63 2.73 2.18
C ARG A 71 -9.37 1.51 2.73
N ALA A 72 -8.69 0.64 3.46
CA ALA A 72 -9.30 -0.53 4.07
C ALA A 72 -10.34 -0.13 5.13
N THR A 73 -10.02 0.85 5.97
CA THR A 73 -10.94 1.37 6.99
C THR A 73 -12.17 1.99 6.36
N ARG A 74 -12.00 2.80 5.32
CA ARG A 74 -13.12 3.40 4.57
C ARG A 74 -14.01 2.33 3.94
N ARG A 75 -13.41 1.30 3.33
CA ARG A 75 -14.14 0.21 2.70
C ARG A 75 -15.01 -0.53 3.71
N ALA A 76 -14.46 -0.84 4.88
CA ALA A 76 -15.20 -1.49 5.96
C ALA A 76 -16.35 -0.61 6.47
N ALA A 77 -16.13 0.70 6.59
CA ALA A 77 -17.14 1.65 7.07
C ALA A 77 -18.24 1.90 6.03
N TYR A 78 -17.93 1.85 4.73
CA TYR A 78 -18.96 2.04 3.68
C TYR A 78 -19.99 0.92 3.67
N GLY A 79 -19.62 -0.29 4.06
CA GLY A 79 -20.49 -1.43 4.08
C GLY A 79 -20.62 -2.11 2.71
N ASP A 80 -21.58 -3.01 2.61
CA ASP A 80 -21.85 -3.78 1.40
C ASP A 80 -22.34 -2.87 0.29
N ILE A 81 -21.95 -3.14 -0.96
CA ILE A 81 -22.35 -2.34 -2.11
C ILE A 81 -23.86 -2.42 -2.36
N GLY A 82 -24.49 -3.57 -2.10
CA GLY A 82 -25.94 -3.72 -2.18
C GLY A 82 -26.67 -2.82 -1.19
N ASP A 83 -26.19 -2.76 0.04
CA ASP A 83 -26.73 -1.88 1.07
C ASP A 83 -26.55 -0.40 0.72
N GLN A 84 -25.42 -0.05 0.12
CA GLN A 84 -25.16 1.31 -0.35
C GLN A 84 -26.12 1.70 -1.48
N LEU A 85 -26.40 0.80 -2.41
CA LEU A 85 -27.37 1.05 -3.48
C LEU A 85 -28.78 1.27 -2.92
N ASP A 86 -29.19 0.51 -1.92
CA ASP A 86 -30.45 0.71 -1.23
C ASP A 86 -30.52 2.07 -0.54
N GLU A 87 -29.44 2.51 0.11
CA GLU A 87 -29.35 3.83 0.72
C GLU A 87 -29.53 4.94 -0.30
N ILE A 88 -28.85 4.84 -1.44
CA ILE A 88 -28.95 5.82 -2.53
C ILE A 88 -30.38 5.89 -3.05
N TYR A 89 -31.03 4.75 -3.23
CA TYR A 89 -32.38 4.67 -3.72
C TYR A 89 -33.40 5.32 -2.75
N LYS A 90 -33.22 5.10 -1.45
CA LYS A 90 -34.11 5.64 -0.41
C LYS A 90 -33.90 7.12 -0.16
N ASP A 91 -32.63 7.54 0.00
CA ASP A 91 -32.27 8.93 0.28
C ASP A 91 -30.79 9.15 -0.09
N ILE A 92 -30.57 9.68 -1.28
CA ILE A 92 -29.22 9.92 -1.80
C ILE A 92 -28.48 10.98 -0.99
N ASP A 93 -29.17 11.96 -0.42
CA ASP A 93 -28.54 13.02 0.38
C ASP A 93 -28.02 12.46 1.70
N ALA A 94 -28.76 11.58 2.34
CA ALA A 94 -28.30 10.89 3.55
C ALA A 94 -27.10 10.00 3.26
N TRP A 95 -27.08 9.30 2.14
CA TRP A 95 -25.94 8.48 1.72
C TRP A 95 -24.71 9.36 1.48
N LYS A 96 -24.84 10.46 0.76
CA LYS A 96 -23.74 11.40 0.51
C LYS A 96 -23.15 11.96 1.82
N THR A 97 -24.01 12.31 2.76
CA THR A 97 -23.60 12.82 4.07
C THR A 97 -22.82 11.77 4.84
N ARG A 98 -23.28 10.51 4.83
CA ARG A 98 -22.61 9.40 5.50
C ARG A 98 -21.21 9.15 4.89
N ILE A 99 -21.13 9.10 3.56
CA ILE A 99 -19.86 8.86 2.87
C ILE A 99 -18.88 10.00 3.13
N LYS A 100 -19.33 11.24 3.12
CA LYS A 100 -18.48 12.39 3.44
C LYS A 100 -17.97 12.32 4.87
N ALA A 101 -18.78 11.96 5.83
CA ALA A 101 -18.37 11.82 7.22
C ALA A 101 -17.30 10.73 7.38
N ILE A 102 -17.43 9.60 6.67
CA ILE A 102 -16.43 8.53 6.71
C ILE A 102 -15.10 9.01 6.12
N LYS A 103 -15.13 9.73 5.00
CA LYS A 103 -13.92 10.28 4.39
C LYS A 103 -13.24 11.30 5.28
N ASP A 104 -14.03 12.17 5.93
CA ASP A 104 -13.50 13.20 6.84
C ASP A 104 -12.89 12.57 8.10
N ALA A 105 -13.44 11.46 8.59
CA ALA A 105 -12.91 10.72 9.73
C ALA A 105 -11.65 9.90 9.39
N ASN A 106 -11.41 9.59 8.11
CA ASN A 106 -10.31 8.75 7.65
C ASN A 106 -9.56 9.44 6.49
N PRO A 107 -8.92 10.60 6.73
CA PRO A 107 -8.24 11.33 5.66
C PRO A 107 -6.97 10.62 5.19
N LYS A 108 -6.70 10.73 3.90
CA LYS A 108 -5.44 10.27 3.32
C LYS A 108 -4.33 11.30 3.61
N SER A 109 -3.12 10.78 3.75
CA SER A 109 -1.93 11.62 3.90
C SER A 109 -1.42 12.12 2.57
#